data_96eb0fb3f3958e5a44c03f84013082fd
#
_entry.id   96eb0fb3f3958e5a44c03f84013082fd
#
_cell.length_a   1.000
_cell.length_b   1.000
_cell.length_c   1.000
_cell.angle_alpha   90.00
_cell.angle_beta   90.00
_cell.angle_gamma   90.00
#
_symmetry.space_group_name_H-M   'P 1'
#
loop_
_entity.id
_entity.type
_entity.pdbx_description
1 polymer ?
#
loop_
_entity_poly.entity_id
_entity_poly.type
_entity_poly.pdbx_seq_one_letter_code
_entity_poly.pdbx_strand_id
1 'polypeptide(L)'
;MPLTQAEIDEADDLLVSLTFGSDAEKSRARAELESWAGDIPERRQYLSDHHAAERVVDALSDDLGRLYKRHIGPAAASPPPRPEVRVARPLPSGRPAGVRVATYGAALALFGAVITLWIVNPVLTSQHLRTAVGEHVDVALDDGSHVTLNTDTELTFVNRLRSRDATIQRGEALFSVAHSLVRSFDVSVGTANVRDIGTRFTVRKMTDGVDVAVLEGQVELTASAGAAPVPLLAGQAARADRVGNVELQGQQQFDAMVSWKDNRLQFNGTPLRDVVHEVQRYRKQPIVLADARVGDYRVTGGFSSADPDLLLKTLSSVVPVTVEFQRAGTAVIASRR
;
A
#
# COMPACT_ATOMS: atom_id res chain seq x y z
N MET A 1 -27.90 -6.42 -5.13
CA MET A 1 -27.60 -5.55 -3.95
C MET A 1 -26.33 -6.08 -3.31
N PRO A 2 -25.38 -5.23 -2.84
CA PRO A 2 -24.22 -5.76 -2.14
C PRO A 2 -24.66 -6.52 -0.88
N LEU A 3 -23.90 -7.56 -0.52
CA LEU A 3 -24.12 -8.32 0.71
C LEU A 3 -24.01 -7.44 1.94
N THR A 4 -24.85 -7.66 2.94
CA THR A 4 -24.74 -7.00 4.23
C THR A 4 -23.62 -7.61 5.07
N GLN A 5 -23.07 -6.87 6.04
CA GLN A 5 -22.04 -7.40 6.92
C GLN A 5 -22.48 -8.65 7.69
N ALA A 6 -23.74 -8.69 8.12
CA ALA A 6 -24.30 -9.86 8.81
C ALA A 6 -24.36 -11.12 7.92
N GLU A 7 -24.63 -10.97 6.62
CA GLU A 7 -24.62 -12.07 5.66
C GLU A 7 -23.20 -12.57 5.37
N ILE A 8 -22.21 -11.67 5.38
CA ILE A 8 -20.80 -12.02 5.24
C ILE A 8 -20.32 -12.79 6.47
N ASP A 9 -20.60 -12.28 7.67
CA ASP A 9 -20.19 -12.92 8.93
C ASP A 9 -20.79 -14.33 9.07
N GLU A 10 -22.07 -14.52 8.66
CA GLU A 10 -22.73 -15.84 8.64
C GLU A 10 -22.04 -16.83 7.69
N ALA A 11 -21.65 -16.37 6.50
CA ALA A 11 -20.93 -17.20 5.54
C ALA A 11 -19.52 -17.56 6.03
N ASP A 12 -18.81 -16.62 6.64
CA ASP A 12 -17.46 -16.83 7.17
C ASP A 12 -17.43 -17.84 8.30
N ASP A 13 -18.41 -17.81 9.23
CA ASP A 13 -18.53 -18.80 10.31
C ASP A 13 -18.75 -20.22 9.76
N LEU A 14 -19.55 -20.36 8.71
CA LEU A 14 -19.77 -21.63 8.03
C LEU A 14 -18.51 -22.12 7.28
N LEU A 15 -17.77 -21.21 6.63
CA LEU A 15 -16.51 -21.52 5.95
C LEU A 15 -15.42 -21.95 6.93
N VAL A 16 -15.32 -21.32 8.10
CA VAL A 16 -14.43 -21.74 9.19
C VAL A 16 -14.78 -23.14 9.66
N SER A 17 -16.06 -23.45 9.84
CA SER A 17 -16.54 -24.78 10.23
C SER A 17 -16.25 -25.85 9.17
N LEU A 18 -16.31 -25.47 7.88
CA LEU A 18 -15.96 -26.33 6.76
C LEU A 18 -14.45 -26.67 6.72
N THR A 19 -13.62 -25.72 7.12
CA THR A 19 -12.14 -25.88 7.08
C THR A 19 -11.64 -26.64 8.31
N PHE A 20 -12.07 -26.28 9.51
CA PHE A 20 -11.50 -26.76 10.78
C PHE A 20 -12.41 -27.69 11.59
N GLY A 21 -13.67 -27.90 11.18
CA GLY A 21 -14.63 -28.73 11.87
C GLY A 21 -14.36 -30.22 11.74
N SER A 22 -15.05 -31.02 12.56
CA SER A 22 -15.13 -32.48 12.43
C SER A 22 -15.91 -32.89 11.15
N ASP A 23 -15.79 -34.14 10.72
CA ASP A 23 -16.45 -34.61 9.49
C ASP A 23 -17.98 -34.38 9.50
N ALA A 24 -18.63 -34.50 10.68
CA ALA A 24 -20.05 -34.21 10.85
C ALA A 24 -20.36 -32.71 10.73
N GLU A 25 -19.51 -31.85 11.30
CA GLU A 25 -19.64 -30.37 11.21
C GLU A 25 -19.38 -29.87 9.78
N LYS A 26 -18.39 -30.42 9.09
CA LYS A 26 -18.12 -30.13 7.68
C LYS A 26 -19.28 -30.45 6.76
N SER A 27 -19.94 -31.63 7.00
CA SER A 27 -21.09 -32.03 6.20
C SER A 27 -22.30 -31.12 6.43
N ARG A 28 -22.51 -30.66 7.67
CA ARG A 28 -23.58 -29.72 8.02
C ARG A 28 -23.30 -28.33 7.43
N ALA A 29 -22.08 -27.79 7.64
CA ALA A 29 -21.68 -26.47 7.11
C ALA A 29 -21.79 -26.38 5.59
N ARG A 30 -21.47 -27.47 4.87
CA ARG A 30 -21.65 -27.56 3.40
C ARG A 30 -23.11 -27.41 3.00
N ALA A 31 -24.01 -28.13 3.65
CA ALA A 31 -25.45 -28.07 3.35
C ALA A 31 -26.03 -26.67 3.69
N GLU A 32 -25.56 -26.06 4.79
CA GLU A 32 -25.97 -24.72 5.21
C GLU A 32 -25.45 -23.65 4.25
N LEU A 33 -24.21 -23.74 3.75
CA LEU A 33 -23.66 -22.85 2.73
C LEU A 33 -24.39 -22.94 1.38
N GLU A 34 -24.76 -24.14 0.95
CA GLU A 34 -25.60 -24.34 -0.25
C GLU A 34 -26.96 -23.67 -0.09
N SER A 35 -27.56 -23.81 1.08
CA SER A 35 -28.85 -23.19 1.42
C SER A 35 -28.72 -21.64 1.50
N TRP A 36 -27.64 -21.15 2.11
CA TRP A 36 -27.35 -19.73 2.24
C TRP A 36 -27.11 -19.06 0.87
N ALA A 37 -26.38 -19.73 -0.04
CA ALA A 37 -26.13 -19.24 -1.39
C ALA A 37 -27.42 -19.10 -2.20
N GLY A 38 -28.33 -20.07 -2.12
CA GLY A 38 -29.61 -20.09 -2.81
C GLY A 38 -29.51 -19.69 -4.27
N ASP A 39 -30.47 -18.89 -4.74
CA ASP A 39 -30.50 -18.33 -6.09
C ASP A 39 -29.96 -16.89 -6.16
N ILE A 40 -29.30 -16.39 -5.12
CA ILE A 40 -28.78 -15.02 -5.03
C ILE A 40 -27.40 -14.94 -5.69
N PRO A 41 -27.24 -14.21 -6.82
CA PRO A 41 -25.99 -14.18 -7.58
C PRO A 41 -24.81 -13.63 -6.76
N GLU A 42 -25.03 -12.64 -5.92
CA GLU A 42 -23.99 -12.01 -5.10
C GLU A 42 -23.41 -12.97 -4.05
N ARG A 43 -24.26 -13.83 -3.45
CA ARG A 43 -23.82 -14.86 -2.50
C ARG A 43 -23.03 -15.98 -3.18
N ARG A 44 -23.46 -16.40 -4.37
CA ARG A 44 -22.70 -17.36 -5.19
C ARG A 44 -21.35 -16.81 -5.62
N GLN A 45 -21.29 -15.52 -5.98
CA GLN A 45 -20.05 -14.84 -6.31
C GLN A 45 -19.08 -14.87 -5.11
N TYR A 46 -19.55 -14.52 -3.92
CA TYR A 46 -18.77 -14.54 -2.69
C TYR A 46 -18.14 -15.92 -2.42
N LEU A 47 -18.91 -17.00 -2.52
CA LEU A 47 -18.40 -18.37 -2.36
C LEU A 47 -17.40 -18.75 -3.46
N SER A 48 -17.63 -18.33 -4.71
CA SER A 48 -16.71 -18.61 -5.82
C SER A 48 -15.36 -17.93 -5.65
N ASP A 49 -15.35 -16.70 -5.13
CA ASP A 49 -14.15 -15.94 -4.85
C ASP A 49 -13.35 -16.56 -3.69
N HIS A 50 -14.05 -17.05 -2.65
CA HIS A 50 -13.44 -17.78 -1.55
C HIS A 50 -12.78 -19.10 -2.00
N HIS A 51 -13.46 -19.91 -2.82
CA HIS A 51 -12.89 -21.13 -3.39
C HIS A 51 -11.75 -20.86 -4.40
N ALA A 52 -11.74 -19.70 -5.04
CA ALA A 52 -10.61 -19.30 -5.88
C ALA A 52 -9.36 -19.00 -5.01
N ALA A 53 -9.53 -18.37 -3.87
CA ALA A 53 -8.45 -18.11 -2.90
C ALA A 53 -7.90 -19.42 -2.30
N GLU A 54 -8.75 -20.38 -1.91
CA GLU A 54 -8.32 -21.69 -1.41
C GLU A 54 -7.47 -22.44 -2.44
N ARG A 55 -7.87 -22.46 -3.72
CA ARG A 55 -7.09 -23.11 -4.79
C ARG A 55 -5.70 -22.52 -4.98
N VAL A 56 -5.54 -21.22 -4.76
CA VAL A 56 -4.23 -20.56 -4.79
C VAL A 56 -3.35 -21.00 -3.61
N VAL A 57 -3.94 -21.14 -2.42
CA VAL A 57 -3.23 -21.62 -1.22
C VAL A 57 -2.81 -23.09 -1.39
N ASP A 58 -3.69 -23.94 -1.93
CA ASP A 58 -3.38 -25.35 -2.20
C ASP A 58 -2.28 -25.50 -3.26
N ALA A 59 -2.32 -24.71 -4.33
CA ALA A 59 -1.28 -24.70 -5.36
C ALA A 59 0.08 -24.26 -4.82
N LEU A 60 0.12 -23.26 -3.94
CA LEU A 60 1.33 -22.83 -3.23
C LEU A 60 1.84 -23.91 -2.27
N SER A 61 0.97 -24.60 -1.57
CA SER A 61 1.31 -25.72 -0.67
C SER A 61 1.95 -26.88 -1.44
N ASP A 62 1.40 -27.22 -2.62
CA ASP A 62 1.94 -28.25 -3.51
C ASP A 62 3.28 -27.89 -4.12
N ASP A 63 3.52 -26.62 -4.46
CA ASP A 63 4.79 -26.12 -4.96
C ASP A 63 5.86 -26.12 -3.87
N LEU A 64 5.51 -25.72 -2.65
CA LEU A 64 6.39 -25.83 -1.47
C LEU A 64 6.71 -27.29 -1.16
N GLY A 65 5.75 -28.18 -1.25
CA GLY A 65 5.93 -29.63 -1.09
C GLY A 65 6.86 -30.23 -2.15
N ARG A 66 6.80 -29.76 -3.40
CA ARG A 66 7.71 -30.15 -4.49
C ARG A 66 9.12 -29.62 -4.30
N LEU A 67 9.29 -28.37 -3.85
CA LEU A 67 10.58 -27.77 -3.52
C LEU A 67 11.24 -28.50 -2.35
N TYR A 68 10.48 -28.84 -1.31
CA TYR A 68 10.99 -29.59 -0.15
C TYR A 68 11.44 -30.99 -0.53
N LYS A 69 10.69 -31.73 -1.34
CA LYS A 69 11.07 -33.06 -1.84
C LYS A 69 12.28 -33.03 -2.77
N ARG A 70 12.55 -31.93 -3.46
CA ARG A 70 13.70 -31.76 -4.36
C ARG A 70 15.03 -31.55 -3.63
N HIS A 71 15.00 -31.05 -2.39
CA HIS A 71 16.18 -30.79 -1.56
C HIS A 71 16.55 -31.91 -0.59
N ILE A 72 15.65 -32.89 -0.37
CA ILE A 72 15.93 -34.12 0.39
C ILE A 72 16.01 -35.23 -0.64
N GLY A 73 17.22 -35.45 -1.18
CA GLY A 73 17.49 -36.50 -2.14
C GLY A 73 17.11 -37.88 -1.60
N PRO A 74 16.67 -38.79 -2.48
CA PRO A 74 16.28 -40.13 -2.05
C PRO A 74 17.53 -40.88 -1.55
N ALA A 75 17.51 -41.26 -0.29
CA ALA A 75 18.44 -42.30 0.18
C ALA A 75 18.05 -43.62 -0.50
N ALA A 76 18.75 -43.93 -1.57
CA ALA A 76 18.62 -45.19 -2.25
C ALA A 76 19.37 -46.27 -1.42
N ALA A 77 18.63 -47.22 -0.93
CA ALA A 77 19.15 -48.56 -0.69
C ALA A 77 18.04 -49.58 -0.84
N SER A 78 18.10 -50.38 -1.89
CA SER A 78 17.30 -51.58 -2.06
C SER A 78 17.64 -52.58 -0.98
N PRO A 79 16.68 -53.23 -0.34
CA PRO A 79 16.98 -54.24 0.66
C PRO A 79 17.43 -55.55 -0.04
N PRO A 80 18.40 -56.32 0.55
CA PRO A 80 18.82 -57.63 0.08
C PRO A 80 17.74 -58.68 0.34
N PRO A 81 17.80 -59.86 -0.35
CA PRO A 81 16.76 -60.88 -0.27
C PRO A 81 16.69 -61.50 1.14
N ARG A 82 15.49 -61.72 1.61
CA ARG A 82 15.18 -62.30 2.93
C ARG A 82 15.62 -63.75 3.03
N PRO A 83 16.33 -64.15 4.11
CA PRO A 83 16.36 -65.52 4.52
C PRO A 83 15.06 -65.86 5.29
N GLU A 84 14.56 -67.10 5.08
CA GLU A 84 13.42 -67.66 5.82
C GLU A 84 13.74 -67.69 7.30
N VAL A 85 12.91 -67.02 8.12
CA VAL A 85 13.05 -67.07 9.58
C VAL A 85 11.84 -67.73 10.21
N ARG A 86 12.15 -68.76 11.01
CA ARG A 86 11.25 -69.47 11.91
C ARG A 86 10.37 -68.53 12.73
N VAL A 87 9.08 -68.87 12.79
CA VAL A 87 8.06 -68.21 13.63
C VAL A 87 8.47 -68.27 15.10
N ALA A 88 8.91 -67.11 15.66
CA ALA A 88 9.07 -66.94 17.10
C ALA A 88 7.83 -66.19 17.64
N ARG A 89 7.40 -66.61 18.84
CA ARG A 89 6.24 -66.09 19.58
C ARG A 89 6.20 -64.54 19.66
N PRO A 90 5.03 -63.92 19.61
CA PRO A 90 4.94 -62.44 19.72
C PRO A 90 5.28 -62.01 21.15
N LEU A 91 6.34 -61.19 21.27
CA LEU A 91 6.60 -60.37 22.46
C LEU A 91 5.62 -59.22 22.52
N PRO A 92 5.17 -58.77 23.71
CA PRO A 92 4.29 -57.64 23.85
C PRO A 92 4.95 -56.37 23.32
N SER A 93 4.31 -55.74 22.32
CA SER A 93 4.75 -54.46 21.72
C SER A 93 4.44 -53.32 22.69
N GLY A 94 5.35 -53.14 23.67
CA GLY A 94 5.42 -51.87 24.38
C GLY A 94 5.97 -50.78 23.43
N ARG A 95 5.12 -49.96 22.86
CA ARG A 95 5.55 -48.76 22.15
C ARG A 95 6.32 -47.87 23.13
N PRO A 96 7.59 -47.51 22.85
CA PRO A 96 8.39 -46.71 23.75
C PRO A 96 7.70 -45.34 23.93
N ALA A 97 7.36 -45.01 25.18
CA ALA A 97 6.76 -43.72 25.55
C ALA A 97 7.58 -42.51 25.10
N GLY A 98 8.89 -42.71 24.82
CA GLY A 98 9.80 -41.65 24.37
C GLY A 98 9.51 -41.05 22.98
N VAL A 99 8.84 -41.81 22.05
CA VAL A 99 8.55 -41.29 20.72
C VAL A 99 7.44 -40.21 20.75
N ARG A 100 6.51 -40.33 21.69
CA ARG A 100 5.42 -39.34 21.83
C ARG A 100 5.93 -38.02 22.42
N VAL A 101 6.88 -38.04 23.33
CA VAL A 101 7.47 -36.82 23.93
C VAL A 101 8.29 -36.03 22.91
N ALA A 102 9.04 -36.74 22.02
CA ALA A 102 9.82 -36.11 20.97
C ALA A 102 8.94 -35.39 19.91
N THR A 103 7.81 -36.00 19.55
CA THR A 103 6.86 -35.38 18.58
C THR A 103 6.16 -34.14 19.16
N TYR A 104 5.76 -34.15 20.43
CA TYR A 104 5.17 -32.97 21.09
C TYR A 104 6.22 -31.87 21.28
N GLY A 105 7.47 -32.20 21.60
CA GLY A 105 8.56 -31.23 21.71
C GLY A 105 8.86 -30.53 20.38
N ALA A 106 8.91 -31.29 19.28
CA ALA A 106 9.12 -30.74 17.94
C ALA A 106 7.93 -29.85 17.48
N ALA A 107 6.70 -30.25 17.77
CA ALA A 107 5.50 -29.47 17.46
C ALA A 107 5.47 -28.15 18.26
N LEU A 108 5.85 -28.19 19.55
CA LEU A 108 5.94 -26.99 20.41
C LEU A 108 7.04 -26.03 19.94
N ALA A 109 8.18 -26.56 19.51
CA ALA A 109 9.29 -25.76 18.97
C ALA A 109 8.92 -25.11 17.64
N LEU A 110 8.25 -25.82 16.72
CA LEU A 110 7.72 -25.26 15.48
C LEU A 110 6.68 -24.16 15.74
N PHE A 111 5.76 -24.41 16.65
CA PHE A 111 4.75 -23.43 17.03
C PHE A 111 5.40 -22.18 17.65
N GLY A 112 6.39 -22.35 18.53
CA GLY A 112 7.18 -21.24 19.07
C GLY A 112 7.94 -20.47 18.00
N ALA A 113 8.52 -21.15 17.00
CA ALA A 113 9.21 -20.50 15.88
C ALA A 113 8.25 -19.70 15.00
N VAL A 114 7.06 -20.23 14.69
CA VAL A 114 6.02 -19.51 13.94
C VAL A 114 5.55 -18.27 14.70
N ILE A 115 5.28 -18.38 16.01
CA ILE A 115 4.92 -17.24 16.84
C ILE A 115 6.05 -16.21 16.86
N THR A 116 7.30 -16.62 16.97
CA THR A 116 8.45 -15.71 16.96
C THR A 116 8.54 -14.98 15.63
N LEU A 117 8.45 -15.66 14.49
CA LEU A 117 8.41 -15.04 13.16
C LEU A 117 7.22 -14.07 13.01
N TRP A 118 6.08 -14.44 13.59
CA TRP A 118 4.89 -13.60 13.56
C TRP A 118 5.07 -12.32 14.39
N ILE A 119 5.69 -12.39 15.59
CA ILE A 119 5.95 -11.24 16.47
C ILE A 119 7.08 -10.37 15.89
N VAL A 120 8.18 -10.97 15.45
CA VAL A 120 9.36 -10.22 14.94
C VAL A 120 9.05 -9.49 13.63
N ASN A 121 8.09 -9.99 12.82
CA ASN A 121 7.70 -9.39 11.54
C ASN A 121 8.92 -9.03 10.67
N PRO A 122 9.75 -10.01 10.26
CA PRO A 122 11.03 -9.74 9.63
C PRO A 122 10.88 -8.96 8.32
N VAL A 123 11.88 -8.14 8.02
CA VAL A 123 12.00 -7.45 6.73
C VAL A 123 12.34 -8.47 5.66
N LEU A 124 11.57 -8.52 4.60
CA LEU A 124 11.80 -9.34 3.42
C LEU A 124 12.66 -8.59 2.41
N THR A 125 12.25 -7.36 2.09
CA THR A 125 12.99 -6.47 1.18
C THR A 125 12.86 -5.01 1.64
N SER A 126 13.83 -4.18 1.23
CA SER A 126 13.81 -2.74 1.45
C SER A 126 14.31 -2.02 0.21
N GLN A 127 13.54 -1.03 -0.26
CA GLN A 127 13.85 -0.20 -1.42
C GLN A 127 13.95 1.25 -1.00
N HIS A 128 15.00 1.95 -1.46
CA HIS A 128 15.19 3.36 -1.22
C HIS A 128 15.13 4.10 -2.55
N LEU A 129 14.13 4.96 -2.71
CA LEU A 129 13.77 5.59 -3.97
C LEU A 129 13.96 7.10 -3.86
N ARG A 130 14.53 7.72 -4.91
CA ARG A 130 14.78 9.17 -4.96
C ARG A 130 14.55 9.71 -6.34
N THR A 131 14.06 10.96 -6.39
CA THR A 131 14.01 11.78 -7.60
C THR A 131 14.73 13.10 -7.38
N ALA A 132 15.34 13.62 -8.45
CA ALA A 132 15.89 14.97 -8.46
C ALA A 132 14.79 16.01 -8.69
N VAL A 133 15.13 17.31 -8.52
CA VAL A 133 14.23 18.41 -8.87
C VAL A 133 13.89 18.37 -10.35
N GLY A 134 12.61 18.35 -10.67
CA GLY A 134 12.04 18.26 -12.03
C GLY A 134 11.97 16.84 -12.59
N GLU A 135 12.36 15.83 -11.83
CA GLU A 135 12.32 14.42 -12.24
C GLU A 135 11.05 13.73 -11.72
N HIS A 136 10.46 12.89 -12.57
CA HIS A 136 9.36 11.97 -12.22
C HIS A 136 9.80 10.54 -12.55
N VAL A 137 9.52 9.60 -11.65
CA VAL A 137 9.91 8.20 -11.82
C VAL A 137 8.77 7.28 -11.38
N ASP A 138 8.44 6.30 -12.24
CA ASP A 138 7.51 5.21 -11.94
C ASP A 138 8.30 3.98 -11.55
N VAL A 139 7.97 3.39 -10.40
CA VAL A 139 8.65 2.21 -9.85
C VAL A 139 7.64 1.15 -9.46
N ALA A 140 7.89 -0.10 -9.88
CA ALA A 140 7.21 -1.26 -9.34
C ALA A 140 7.88 -1.66 -8.00
N LEU A 141 7.07 -1.80 -6.95
CA LEU A 141 7.52 -2.28 -5.65
C LEU A 141 7.52 -3.81 -5.60
N ASP A 142 8.32 -4.38 -4.68
CA ASP A 142 8.48 -5.84 -4.55
C ASP A 142 7.22 -6.58 -4.07
N ASP A 143 6.21 -5.86 -3.61
CA ASP A 143 4.91 -6.40 -3.21
C ASP A 143 3.87 -6.42 -4.35
N GLY A 144 4.26 -5.96 -5.55
CA GLY A 144 3.39 -5.81 -6.72
C GLY A 144 2.65 -4.47 -6.81
N SER A 145 2.81 -3.59 -5.82
CA SER A 145 2.31 -2.22 -5.88
C SER A 145 3.16 -1.36 -6.83
N HIS A 146 2.62 -0.22 -7.27
CA HIS A 146 3.34 0.76 -8.08
C HIS A 146 3.37 2.10 -7.34
N VAL A 147 4.48 2.81 -7.45
CA VAL A 147 4.63 4.16 -6.92
C VAL A 147 5.21 5.08 -7.99
N THR A 148 4.53 6.22 -8.22
CA THR A 148 5.05 7.33 -9.01
C THR A 148 5.59 8.37 -8.06
N LEU A 149 6.88 8.67 -8.14
CA LEU A 149 7.51 9.72 -7.36
C LEU A 149 7.49 11.02 -8.14
N ASN A 150 7.05 12.08 -7.49
CA ASN A 150 7.11 13.45 -8.02
C ASN A 150 8.51 14.06 -7.83
N THR A 151 8.68 15.29 -8.25
CA THR A 151 9.91 16.08 -8.11
C THR A 151 10.47 16.08 -6.69
N ASP A 152 11.81 16.03 -6.54
CA ASP A 152 12.55 16.12 -5.27
C ASP A 152 11.95 15.23 -4.16
N THR A 153 11.65 14.00 -4.49
CA THR A 153 11.04 13.03 -3.58
C THR A 153 12.08 12.04 -3.06
N GLU A 154 11.95 11.71 -1.78
CA GLU A 154 12.73 10.67 -1.11
C GLU A 154 11.76 9.77 -0.33
N LEU A 155 11.76 8.47 -0.69
CA LEU A 155 10.86 7.45 -0.16
C LEU A 155 11.62 6.19 0.17
N THR A 156 11.34 5.61 1.33
CA THR A 156 11.81 4.27 1.71
C THR A 156 10.61 3.33 1.80
N PHE A 157 10.66 2.23 1.07
CA PHE A 157 9.68 1.16 1.15
C PHE A 157 10.28 -0.07 1.83
N VAL A 158 9.58 -0.63 2.81
CA VAL A 158 9.98 -1.82 3.56
C VAL A 158 8.86 -2.85 3.48
N ASN A 159 9.13 -3.93 2.75
CA ASN A 159 8.24 -5.08 2.65
C ASN A 159 8.57 -6.06 3.78
N ARG A 160 7.61 -6.30 4.67
CA ARG A 160 7.73 -7.21 5.79
C ARG A 160 6.80 -8.42 5.62
N LEU A 161 6.99 -9.41 6.46
CA LEU A 161 6.16 -10.62 6.43
C LEU A 161 4.66 -10.30 6.60
N ARG A 162 4.30 -9.33 7.47
CA ARG A 162 2.91 -8.98 7.81
C ARG A 162 2.50 -7.55 7.48
N SER A 163 3.41 -6.66 7.09
CA SER A 163 3.13 -5.27 6.75
C SER A 163 3.92 -4.81 5.54
N ARG A 164 3.47 -3.74 4.94
CA ARG A 164 4.09 -3.04 3.83
C ARG A 164 4.16 -1.57 4.22
N ASP A 165 5.36 -1.11 4.52
CA ASP A 165 5.58 0.18 5.15
C ASP A 165 6.33 1.11 4.19
N ALA A 166 5.70 2.20 3.75
CA ALA A 166 6.34 3.27 3.00
C ALA A 166 6.58 4.47 3.92
N THR A 167 7.73 5.11 3.80
CA THR A 167 8.04 6.35 4.52
C THR A 167 8.45 7.42 3.54
N ILE A 168 7.75 8.55 3.52
CA ILE A 168 8.11 9.73 2.73
C ILE A 168 8.94 10.66 3.61
N GLN A 169 10.24 10.75 3.33
CA GLN A 169 11.16 11.67 4.00
C GLN A 169 10.96 13.10 3.51
N ARG A 170 10.72 13.29 2.19
CA ARG A 170 10.39 14.56 1.53
C ARG A 170 9.70 14.32 0.20
N GLY A 171 9.03 15.34 -0.34
CA GLY A 171 8.40 15.31 -1.65
C GLY A 171 6.99 14.76 -1.64
N GLU A 172 6.62 14.05 -2.70
CA GLU A 172 5.26 13.63 -3.01
C GLU A 172 5.28 12.35 -3.83
N ALA A 173 4.37 11.43 -3.52
CA ALA A 173 4.24 10.17 -4.24
C ALA A 173 2.78 9.79 -4.46
N LEU A 174 2.49 9.20 -5.62
CA LEU A 174 1.23 8.53 -5.95
C LEU A 174 1.43 7.03 -5.78
N PHE A 175 0.62 6.43 -4.95
CA PHE A 175 0.59 5.00 -4.70
C PHE A 175 -0.56 4.35 -5.45
N SER A 176 -0.29 3.23 -6.11
CA SER A 176 -1.26 2.30 -6.70
C SER A 176 -1.03 0.96 -6.03
N VAL A 177 -1.75 0.71 -4.95
CA VAL A 177 -1.46 -0.38 -4.03
C VAL A 177 -2.09 -1.69 -4.51
N ALA A 178 -1.27 -2.74 -4.59
CA ALA A 178 -1.76 -4.10 -4.85
C ALA A 178 -2.62 -4.59 -3.68
N HIS A 179 -3.83 -5.05 -3.99
CA HIS A 179 -4.78 -5.50 -2.98
C HIS A 179 -4.22 -6.68 -2.16
N SER A 180 -4.39 -6.64 -0.85
CA SER A 180 -3.99 -7.71 0.06
C SER A 180 -4.92 -7.74 1.27
N LEU A 181 -5.55 -8.86 1.52
CA LEU A 181 -6.44 -9.09 2.67
C LEU A 181 -5.68 -9.29 3.99
N VAL A 182 -4.39 -9.65 3.93
CA VAL A 182 -3.63 -10.09 5.11
C VAL A 182 -2.50 -9.14 5.51
N ARG A 183 -2.12 -8.19 4.63
CA ARG A 183 -1.02 -7.26 4.89
C ARG A 183 -1.45 -5.83 4.62
N SER A 184 -1.48 -5.00 5.67
CA SER A 184 -1.70 -3.56 5.52
C SER A 184 -0.61 -2.91 4.67
N PHE A 185 -0.95 -1.82 4.02
CA PHE A 185 0.00 -0.89 3.41
C PHE A 185 -0.12 0.44 4.14
N ASP A 186 0.93 0.83 4.81
CA ASP A 186 0.95 2.03 5.64
C ASP A 186 1.98 3.03 5.10
N VAL A 187 1.56 4.29 4.89
CA VAL A 187 2.45 5.38 4.46
C VAL A 187 2.66 6.34 5.61
N SER A 188 3.89 6.40 6.12
CA SER A 188 4.30 7.30 7.19
C SER A 188 4.91 8.59 6.63
N VAL A 189 4.43 9.74 7.09
CA VAL A 189 4.93 11.07 6.69
C VAL A 189 4.99 11.99 7.91
N GLY A 190 6.18 12.22 8.45
CA GLY A 190 6.34 12.97 9.70
C GLY A 190 5.62 12.27 10.86
N THR A 191 4.62 12.93 11.45
CA THR A 191 3.77 12.36 12.52
C THR A 191 2.51 11.68 12.00
N ALA A 192 2.17 11.89 10.72
CA ALA A 192 0.97 11.33 10.11
C ALA A 192 1.22 9.93 9.54
N ASN A 193 0.16 9.14 9.53
CA ASN A 193 0.10 7.84 8.90
C ASN A 193 -1.13 7.75 8.00
N VAL A 194 -0.95 7.22 6.79
CA VAL A 194 -2.03 6.92 5.84
C VAL A 194 -2.08 5.41 5.65
N ARG A 195 -3.16 4.78 6.11
CA ARG A 195 -3.41 3.35 5.93
C ARG A 195 -4.27 3.11 4.71
N ASP A 196 -3.78 2.27 3.83
CA ASP A 196 -4.48 1.86 2.61
C ASP A 196 -5.46 0.71 2.86
N ILE A 197 -6.59 0.75 2.14
CA ILE A 197 -7.62 -0.30 2.11
C ILE A 197 -7.87 -0.78 0.66
N GLY A 198 -6.80 -0.77 -0.21
CA GLY A 198 -6.88 -1.20 -1.61
C GLY A 198 -7.17 -0.04 -2.59
N THR A 199 -6.25 0.91 -2.72
CA THR A 199 -6.52 2.25 -3.24
C THR A 199 -5.47 2.77 -4.22
N ARG A 200 -5.85 3.86 -4.88
CA ARG A 200 -4.95 4.76 -5.60
C ARG A 200 -5.02 6.15 -4.98
N PHE A 201 -3.92 6.62 -4.39
CA PHE A 201 -3.90 7.87 -3.64
C PHE A 201 -2.54 8.55 -3.72
N THR A 202 -2.53 9.87 -3.53
CA THR A 202 -1.29 10.66 -3.45
C THR A 202 -1.08 11.17 -2.03
N VAL A 203 0.18 11.22 -1.62
CA VAL A 203 0.61 11.77 -0.34
C VAL A 203 1.77 12.71 -0.56
N ARG A 204 1.66 13.93 -0.04
CA ARG A 204 2.67 14.98 -0.13
C ARG A 204 3.09 15.44 1.26
N LYS A 205 4.39 15.42 1.52
CA LYS A 205 4.97 16.03 2.72
C LYS A 205 5.06 17.53 2.55
N MET A 206 4.39 18.26 3.43
CA MET A 206 4.47 19.72 3.53
C MET A 206 5.41 20.14 4.64
N THR A 207 5.83 21.44 4.63
CA THR A 207 6.61 22.01 5.73
C THR A 207 5.86 21.97 7.05
N ASP A 208 4.55 22.14 7.02
CA ASP A 208 3.65 22.28 8.18
C ASP A 208 2.66 21.13 8.33
N GLY A 209 2.78 20.08 7.52
CA GLY A 209 1.85 18.94 7.59
C GLY A 209 1.96 17.98 6.42
N VAL A 210 0.84 17.38 6.07
CA VAL A 210 0.69 16.36 5.02
C VAL A 210 -0.57 16.62 4.24
N ASP A 211 -0.47 16.61 2.91
CA ASP A 211 -1.63 16.59 1.99
C ASP A 211 -1.85 15.17 1.50
N VAL A 212 -3.11 14.73 1.50
CA VAL A 212 -3.54 13.41 1.02
C VAL A 212 -4.73 13.60 0.07
N ALA A 213 -4.71 12.95 -1.09
CA ALA A 213 -5.86 12.92 -2.00
C ALA A 213 -6.07 11.49 -2.52
N VAL A 214 -7.34 11.02 -2.50
CA VAL A 214 -7.71 9.66 -2.87
C VAL A 214 -8.35 9.66 -4.25
N LEU A 215 -7.72 8.98 -5.21
CA LEU A 215 -8.23 8.86 -6.57
C LEU A 215 -9.22 7.70 -6.69
N GLU A 216 -8.91 6.56 -6.06
CA GLU A 216 -9.71 5.34 -6.12
C GLU A 216 -9.68 4.64 -4.77
N GLY A 217 -10.82 4.06 -4.34
CA GLY A 217 -10.93 3.31 -3.07
C GLY A 217 -11.07 4.18 -1.83
N GLN A 218 -10.44 3.77 -0.73
CA GLN A 218 -10.52 4.45 0.57
C GLN A 218 -9.20 4.33 1.33
N VAL A 219 -8.80 5.40 2.03
CA VAL A 219 -7.69 5.38 2.98
C VAL A 219 -8.13 5.91 4.35
N GLU A 220 -7.39 5.58 5.39
CA GLU A 220 -7.52 6.16 6.72
C GLU A 220 -6.32 7.08 7.01
N LEU A 221 -6.58 8.36 7.23
CA LEU A 221 -5.57 9.36 7.61
C LEU A 221 -5.56 9.54 9.13
N THR A 222 -4.44 9.19 9.76
CA THR A 222 -4.16 9.47 11.18
C THR A 222 -3.10 10.57 11.24
N ALA A 223 -3.46 11.76 11.72
CA ALA A 223 -2.59 12.94 11.67
C ALA A 223 -1.43 12.90 12.68
N SER A 224 -1.62 12.21 13.82
CA SER A 224 -0.58 12.03 14.85
C SER A 224 -0.85 10.78 15.67
N ALA A 225 0.17 10.29 16.39
CA ALA A 225 0.03 9.13 17.26
C ALA A 225 -1.08 9.35 18.30
N GLY A 226 -2.05 8.43 18.34
CA GLY A 226 -3.21 8.48 19.23
C GLY A 226 -4.38 9.34 18.75
N ALA A 227 -4.28 10.03 17.61
CA ALA A 227 -5.43 10.67 16.97
C ALA A 227 -6.37 9.64 16.36
N ALA A 228 -7.67 9.96 16.32
CA ALA A 228 -8.64 9.14 15.63
C ALA A 228 -8.37 9.15 14.12
N PRO A 229 -8.43 8.00 13.42
CA PRO A 229 -8.31 7.95 11.98
C PRO A 229 -9.51 8.63 11.30
N VAL A 230 -9.22 9.40 10.25
CA VAL A 230 -10.22 10.05 9.42
C VAL A 230 -10.29 9.30 8.08
N PRO A 231 -11.44 8.67 7.73
CA PRO A 231 -11.59 8.00 6.47
C PRO A 231 -11.71 9.01 5.34
N LEU A 232 -10.99 8.76 4.24
CA LEU A 232 -11.06 9.52 2.99
C LEU A 232 -11.45 8.58 1.86
N LEU A 233 -12.49 8.94 1.13
CA LEU A 233 -13.02 8.19 0.00
C LEU A 233 -12.49 8.74 -1.33
N ALA A 234 -12.67 7.98 -2.42
CA ALA A 234 -12.36 8.42 -3.77
C ALA A 234 -12.98 9.81 -4.07
N GLY A 235 -12.18 10.71 -4.65
CA GLY A 235 -12.54 12.10 -4.94
C GLY A 235 -12.37 13.04 -3.74
N GLN A 236 -11.95 12.57 -2.57
CA GLN A 236 -11.70 13.39 -1.40
C GLN A 236 -10.22 13.70 -1.21
N ALA A 237 -9.94 14.88 -0.67
CA ALA A 237 -8.62 15.29 -0.23
C ALA A 237 -8.69 15.90 1.18
N ALA A 238 -7.59 15.77 1.91
CA ALA A 238 -7.43 16.37 3.23
C ALA A 238 -6.02 16.87 3.45
N ARG A 239 -5.90 17.90 4.29
CA ARG A 239 -4.65 18.38 4.88
C ARG A 239 -4.62 18.05 6.36
N ALA A 240 -3.58 17.37 6.81
CA ALA A 240 -3.28 17.19 8.21
C ALA A 240 -2.12 18.11 8.62
N ASP A 241 -2.30 18.92 9.66
CA ASP A 241 -1.26 19.77 10.21
C ASP A 241 -0.37 19.00 11.22
N ARG A 242 0.72 19.62 11.67
CA ARG A 242 1.63 19.03 12.66
C ARG A 242 1.03 18.86 14.06
N VAL A 243 -0.03 19.59 14.35
CA VAL A 243 -0.72 19.56 15.67
C VAL A 243 -1.72 18.41 15.73
N GLY A 244 -2.10 17.87 14.55
CA GLY A 244 -2.99 16.72 14.46
C GLY A 244 -4.41 17.06 13.99
N ASN A 245 -4.65 18.29 13.52
CA ASN A 245 -5.93 18.65 12.91
C ASN A 245 -5.98 18.14 11.48
N VAL A 246 -7.14 17.62 11.07
CA VAL A 246 -7.41 17.20 9.69
C VAL A 246 -8.50 18.09 9.10
N GLU A 247 -8.20 18.75 8.00
CA GLU A 247 -9.12 19.61 7.25
C GLU A 247 -9.40 18.98 5.88
N LEU A 248 -10.68 18.69 5.59
CA LEU A 248 -11.11 18.25 4.27
C LEU A 248 -10.98 19.40 3.27
N GLN A 249 -10.42 19.09 2.10
CA GLN A 249 -10.19 20.05 1.04
C GLN A 249 -11.32 19.99 0.00
N GLY A 250 -11.63 21.13 -0.61
CA GLY A 250 -12.62 21.21 -1.68
C GLY A 250 -12.13 20.60 -3.00
N GLN A 251 -13.06 20.44 -3.97
CA GLN A 251 -12.78 19.81 -5.27
C GLN A 251 -11.63 20.50 -6.03
N GLN A 252 -11.53 21.82 -5.98
CA GLN A 252 -10.45 22.56 -6.65
C GLN A 252 -9.06 22.22 -6.10
N GLN A 253 -8.96 22.05 -4.78
CA GLN A 253 -7.72 21.63 -4.13
C GLN A 253 -7.40 20.17 -4.46
N PHE A 254 -8.42 19.29 -4.48
CA PHE A 254 -8.26 17.91 -4.93
C PHE A 254 -7.68 17.87 -6.35
N ASP A 255 -8.29 18.59 -7.31
CA ASP A 255 -7.84 18.62 -8.71
C ASP A 255 -6.39 19.13 -8.83
N ALA A 256 -6.02 20.15 -8.04
CA ALA A 256 -4.65 20.66 -7.99
C ALA A 256 -3.67 19.62 -7.42
N MET A 257 -4.05 18.90 -6.33
CA MET A 257 -3.21 17.89 -5.68
C MET A 257 -2.94 16.68 -6.59
N VAL A 258 -3.83 16.33 -7.50
CA VAL A 258 -3.69 15.15 -8.36
C VAL A 258 -3.18 15.46 -9.77
N SER A 259 -3.16 16.73 -10.19
CA SER A 259 -2.85 17.13 -11.57
C SER A 259 -1.41 16.82 -12.01
N TRP A 260 -0.46 16.79 -11.08
CA TRP A 260 0.95 16.53 -11.35
C TRP A 260 1.21 15.15 -11.96
N LYS A 261 0.36 14.14 -11.65
CA LYS A 261 0.47 12.78 -12.24
C LYS A 261 0.39 12.80 -13.78
N ASP A 262 -0.23 13.84 -14.35
CA ASP A 262 -0.36 14.05 -15.78
C ASP A 262 0.61 15.15 -16.29
N ASN A 263 1.70 15.41 -15.55
CA ASN A 263 2.66 16.49 -15.81
C ASN A 263 2.01 17.87 -15.90
N ARG A 264 0.97 18.13 -15.11
CA ARG A 264 0.22 19.40 -15.10
C ARG A 264 0.21 20.02 -13.73
N LEU A 265 0.24 21.35 -13.71
CA LEU A 265 -0.03 22.17 -12.54
C LEU A 265 -1.30 22.96 -12.80
N GLN A 266 -2.32 22.77 -11.95
CA GLN A 266 -3.62 23.41 -12.09
C GLN A 266 -3.77 24.51 -11.03
N PHE A 267 -4.04 25.73 -11.48
CA PHE A 267 -4.29 26.89 -10.61
C PHE A 267 -5.66 27.44 -10.88
N ASN A 268 -6.38 27.86 -9.84
CA ASN A 268 -7.71 28.46 -9.97
C ASN A 268 -7.85 29.63 -8.99
N GLY A 269 -7.62 30.84 -9.47
CA GLY A 269 -7.60 32.02 -8.64
C GLY A 269 -6.50 31.98 -7.57
N THR A 270 -5.43 31.20 -7.79
CA THR A 270 -4.34 30.98 -6.84
C THR A 270 -3.46 32.22 -6.75
N PRO A 271 -3.11 32.72 -5.54
CA PRO A 271 -2.18 33.81 -5.39
C PRO A 271 -0.83 33.49 -6.05
N LEU A 272 -0.22 34.48 -6.73
CA LEU A 272 1.03 34.24 -7.45
C LEU A 272 2.18 33.77 -6.53
N ARG A 273 2.18 34.16 -5.24
CA ARG A 273 3.14 33.66 -4.26
C ARG A 273 3.05 32.13 -4.09
N ASP A 274 1.82 31.59 -4.10
CA ASP A 274 1.58 30.14 -3.96
C ASP A 274 1.90 29.41 -5.27
N VAL A 275 1.59 30.03 -6.42
CA VAL A 275 2.02 29.55 -7.75
C VAL A 275 3.54 29.47 -7.82
N VAL A 276 4.24 30.52 -7.40
CA VAL A 276 5.72 30.54 -7.36
C VAL A 276 6.27 29.46 -6.44
N HIS A 277 5.67 29.27 -5.27
CA HIS A 277 6.06 28.20 -4.34
C HIS A 277 5.88 26.81 -4.98
N GLU A 278 4.79 26.57 -5.68
CA GLU A 278 4.56 25.30 -6.37
C GLU A 278 5.51 25.08 -7.56
N VAL A 279 5.71 26.10 -8.40
CA VAL A 279 6.62 26.04 -9.57
C VAL A 279 8.07 25.86 -9.13
N GLN A 280 8.47 26.46 -8.01
CA GLN A 280 9.82 26.32 -7.45
C GLN A 280 10.19 24.87 -7.13
N ARG A 281 9.24 24.00 -6.85
CA ARG A 281 9.49 22.57 -6.62
C ARG A 281 10.07 21.87 -7.85
N TYR A 282 9.72 22.33 -9.05
CA TYR A 282 10.12 21.74 -10.34
C TYR A 282 11.35 22.45 -10.94
N ARG A 283 11.85 23.50 -10.28
CA ARG A 283 12.92 24.35 -10.79
C ARG A 283 14.09 24.45 -9.82
N LYS A 284 15.32 24.17 -10.29
CA LYS A 284 16.52 24.27 -9.46
C LYS A 284 16.90 25.72 -9.14
N GLN A 285 16.75 26.63 -10.12
CA GLN A 285 17.11 28.02 -9.96
C GLN A 285 16.00 28.78 -9.24
N PRO A 286 16.36 29.77 -8.39
CA PRO A 286 15.37 30.51 -7.61
C PRO A 286 14.36 31.28 -8.46
N ILE A 287 13.15 31.44 -7.93
CA ILE A 287 12.14 32.38 -8.42
C ILE A 287 11.92 33.43 -7.33
N VAL A 288 12.04 34.68 -7.66
CA VAL A 288 11.98 35.81 -6.72
C VAL A 288 10.85 36.76 -7.13
N LEU A 289 9.99 37.11 -6.19
CA LEU A 289 9.02 38.20 -6.33
C LEU A 289 9.71 39.51 -5.94
N ALA A 290 9.75 40.47 -6.85
CA ALA A 290 10.41 41.75 -6.62
C ALA A 290 9.70 42.62 -5.57
N ASP A 291 8.38 42.43 -5.41
CA ASP A 291 7.52 43.13 -4.46
C ASP A 291 6.46 42.15 -3.90
N ALA A 292 6.19 42.25 -2.61
CA ALA A 292 5.16 41.42 -1.95
C ALA A 292 3.77 41.55 -2.61
N ARG A 293 3.41 42.71 -3.13
CA ARG A 293 2.15 42.98 -3.82
C ARG A 293 1.95 42.15 -5.10
N VAL A 294 3.07 41.86 -5.79
CA VAL A 294 3.04 40.98 -6.97
C VAL A 294 2.54 39.58 -6.62
N GLY A 295 2.84 39.13 -5.41
CA GLY A 295 2.38 37.84 -4.89
C GLY A 295 0.86 37.72 -4.73
N ASP A 296 0.12 38.83 -4.69
CA ASP A 296 -1.34 38.84 -4.51
C ASP A 296 -2.12 38.68 -5.84
N TYR A 297 -1.48 38.81 -7.00
CA TYR A 297 -2.12 38.58 -8.29
C TYR A 297 -2.66 37.15 -8.37
N ARG A 298 -3.84 37.01 -8.95
CA ARG A 298 -4.54 35.73 -9.06
C ARG A 298 -4.26 35.06 -10.40
N VAL A 299 -3.77 33.83 -10.36
CA VAL A 299 -3.45 33.02 -11.54
C VAL A 299 -4.52 31.94 -11.70
N THR A 300 -5.07 31.82 -12.91
CA THR A 300 -5.97 30.73 -13.31
C THR A 300 -5.43 30.14 -14.61
N GLY A 301 -5.30 28.81 -14.64
CA GLY A 301 -4.87 28.06 -15.83
C GLY A 301 -4.19 26.75 -15.49
N GLY A 302 -4.01 25.93 -16.53
CA GLY A 302 -3.26 24.69 -16.48
C GLY A 302 -1.92 24.86 -17.20
N PHE A 303 -0.83 24.44 -16.55
CA PHE A 303 0.53 24.58 -17.05
C PHE A 303 1.25 23.23 -17.01
N SER A 304 2.30 23.08 -17.81
CA SER A 304 3.16 21.91 -17.75
C SER A 304 4.15 22.00 -16.59
N SER A 305 4.26 20.93 -15.79
CA SER A 305 5.31 20.82 -14.76
C SER A 305 6.67 20.44 -15.36
N ALA A 306 6.68 19.89 -16.59
CA ALA A 306 7.91 19.48 -17.27
C ALA A 306 8.75 20.67 -17.80
N ASP A 307 8.13 21.85 -17.99
CA ASP A 307 8.83 23.07 -18.41
C ASP A 307 8.40 24.26 -17.54
N PRO A 308 8.98 24.38 -16.32
CA PRO A 308 8.67 25.48 -15.43
C PRO A 308 9.10 26.86 -15.97
N ASP A 309 10.12 26.92 -16.84
CA ASP A 309 10.55 28.18 -17.45
C ASP A 309 9.55 28.69 -18.50
N LEU A 310 8.91 27.79 -19.25
CA LEU A 310 7.83 28.17 -20.15
C LEU A 310 6.62 28.71 -19.37
N LEU A 311 6.26 28.05 -18.25
CA LEU A 311 5.22 28.55 -17.37
C LEU A 311 5.53 29.99 -16.91
N LEU A 312 6.75 30.24 -16.41
CA LEU A 312 7.15 31.57 -15.96
C LEU A 312 7.05 32.62 -17.09
N LYS A 313 7.50 32.31 -18.31
CA LYS A 313 7.38 33.19 -19.48
C LYS A 313 5.92 33.49 -19.82
N THR A 314 5.04 32.52 -19.66
CA THR A 314 3.62 32.66 -19.97
C THR A 314 2.86 33.49 -18.91
N LEU A 315 3.37 33.63 -17.69
CA LEU A 315 2.73 34.43 -16.63
C LEU A 315 2.45 35.86 -17.05
N SER A 316 3.31 36.48 -17.86
CA SER A 316 3.14 37.84 -18.36
C SER A 316 1.92 38.01 -19.30
N SER A 317 1.37 36.92 -19.82
CA SER A 317 0.15 36.90 -20.63
C SER A 317 -1.10 36.70 -19.79
N VAL A 318 -0.98 36.18 -18.58
CA VAL A 318 -2.10 35.84 -17.68
C VAL A 318 -2.32 36.91 -16.61
N VAL A 319 -1.24 37.49 -16.09
CA VAL A 319 -1.27 38.51 -15.04
C VAL A 319 -0.36 39.70 -15.42
N PRO A 320 -0.62 40.92 -14.89
CA PRO A 320 0.17 42.10 -15.26
C PRO A 320 1.56 42.13 -14.60
N VAL A 321 2.40 41.18 -14.98
CA VAL A 321 3.79 41.04 -14.50
C VAL A 321 4.78 41.00 -15.66
N THR A 322 6.04 41.30 -15.36
CA THR A 322 7.20 41.01 -16.20
C THR A 322 8.03 39.93 -15.53
N VAL A 323 8.61 39.03 -16.32
CA VAL A 323 9.50 37.97 -15.83
C VAL A 323 10.86 38.14 -16.53
N GLU A 324 11.90 38.39 -15.75
CA GLU A 324 13.26 38.51 -16.21
C GLU A 324 14.14 37.40 -15.71
N PHE A 325 14.89 36.75 -16.60
CA PHE A 325 15.85 35.71 -16.26
C PHE A 325 17.25 36.31 -16.15
N GLN A 326 17.82 36.28 -14.96
CA GLN A 326 19.19 36.76 -14.68
C GLN A 326 20.25 35.76 -15.16
N ARG A 327 21.50 36.19 -15.27
CA ARG A 327 22.62 35.36 -15.78
C ARG A 327 22.80 34.03 -15.02
N ALA A 328 22.51 34.02 -13.71
CA ALA A 328 22.60 32.81 -12.90
C ALA A 328 21.35 31.90 -13.02
N GLY A 329 20.37 32.25 -13.90
CA GLY A 329 19.13 31.52 -14.09
C GLY A 329 18.04 31.88 -13.08
N THR A 330 18.23 32.77 -12.15
CA THR A 330 17.19 33.29 -11.25
C THR A 330 16.11 34.00 -12.07
N ALA A 331 14.83 33.64 -11.86
CA ALA A 331 13.69 34.32 -12.43
C ALA A 331 13.17 35.39 -11.47
N VAL A 332 13.14 36.66 -11.91
CA VAL A 332 12.60 37.77 -11.13
C VAL A 332 11.26 38.19 -11.72
N ILE A 333 10.23 38.18 -10.89
CA ILE A 333 8.86 38.55 -11.27
C ILE A 333 8.53 39.91 -10.66
N ALA A 334 8.24 40.90 -11.51
CA ALA A 334 7.91 42.26 -11.09
C ALA A 334 6.56 42.67 -11.68
N SER A 335 5.90 43.66 -11.07
CA SER A 335 4.70 44.29 -11.63
C SER A 335 5.01 44.98 -12.96
N ARG A 336 4.16 44.72 -13.96
CA ARG A 336 4.20 45.51 -15.20
C ARG A 336 3.68 46.92 -14.87
N ARG A 337 4.47 47.96 -15.12
CA ARG A 337 4.10 49.36 -14.99
C ARG A 337 3.11 49.75 -16.08
#